data_84e733b42eaee0ecf7bd7d2c99e9c4b0
#
_entry.id   84e733b42eaee0ecf7bd7d2c99e9c4b0
#
_cell.length_a   1.000
_cell.length_b   1.000
_cell.length_c   1.000
_cell.angle_alpha   90.00
_cell.angle_beta   90.00
_cell.angle_gamma   90.00
#
_symmetry.space_group_name_H-M   'P 1'
#
loop_
_entity.id
_entity.type
_entity.pdbx_description
1 polymer ?
#
loop_
_entity_poly.entity_id
_entity_poly.type
_entity_poly.pdbx_seq_one_letter_code
_entity_poly.pdbx_strand_id
1 'polypeptide(L)'
;IENHVLKSFNSVNTETINKEWLQTQIDFYYNPPTENNEAPEELIKYVDFYIEYRKNETTKSTLKKIYVVKQLLIRFEASRKQTIFIKDINDIFKNNFVNYCKKELYALGTIQRAFVWIKTFCKHAKFVGVKTHHQLDGLNIKRPEKTEKIYLTFEDLTKIENISKNQLTDSLENAKDWLIISCYSGQRISDFMRFSKEQIRVEDGKQLLEFTQKKTGKNMTVPLHSKVLEILKKRNGKFPYKISDQKYNDFIKKVCELAEINQPTKGSKMKETEEGIGIYRKQSGTYKKHELVTSHIGRRSFATNFYGTIPTT
;
A
#
# COMPACT_ATOMS: atom_id res chain seq x y z
N ILE A 1 -12.11 -5.65 -38.88
CA ILE A 1 -12.82 -4.78 -37.92
C ILE A 1 -14.17 -4.37 -38.48
N GLU A 2 -14.20 -3.70 -39.66
CA GLU A 2 -15.42 -3.14 -40.25
C GLU A 2 -16.55 -4.20 -40.37
N ASN A 3 -16.25 -5.35 -40.96
CA ASN A 3 -17.21 -6.46 -41.08
C ASN A 3 -17.68 -7.02 -39.73
N HIS A 4 -16.82 -7.03 -38.72
CA HIS A 4 -17.20 -7.47 -37.37
C HIS A 4 -18.16 -6.47 -36.74
N VAL A 5 -17.83 -5.18 -36.80
CA VAL A 5 -18.67 -4.11 -36.26
C VAL A 5 -20.03 -4.04 -36.96
N LEU A 6 -20.06 -4.14 -38.30
CA LEU A 6 -21.31 -4.18 -39.08
C LEU A 6 -22.18 -5.37 -38.74
N LYS A 7 -21.60 -6.56 -38.58
CA LYS A 7 -22.34 -7.76 -38.16
C LYS A 7 -22.96 -7.60 -36.78
N SER A 8 -22.21 -7.05 -35.83
CA SER A 8 -22.71 -6.76 -34.48
C SER A 8 -23.77 -5.66 -34.48
N PHE A 9 -23.59 -4.61 -35.29
CA PHE A 9 -24.55 -3.54 -35.46
C PHE A 9 -25.93 -4.04 -35.95
N ASN A 10 -25.95 -4.94 -36.91
CA ASN A 10 -27.17 -5.50 -37.46
C ASN A 10 -27.92 -6.46 -36.48
N SER A 11 -27.29 -6.85 -35.38
CA SER A 11 -27.87 -7.77 -34.39
C SER A 11 -28.34 -7.08 -33.09
N VAL A 12 -28.16 -5.76 -32.96
CA VAL A 12 -28.43 -5.01 -31.73
C VAL A 12 -29.46 -3.91 -31.96
N ASN A 13 -30.29 -3.59 -30.96
CA ASN A 13 -31.23 -2.48 -31.02
C ASN A 13 -30.46 -1.13 -31.11
N THR A 14 -30.80 -0.31 -32.08
CA THR A 14 -30.13 0.96 -32.42
C THR A 14 -30.05 1.96 -31.25
N GLU A 15 -30.99 1.92 -30.30
CA GLU A 15 -31.01 2.80 -29.10
C GLU A 15 -29.85 2.54 -28.13
N THR A 16 -29.17 1.40 -28.23
CA THR A 16 -28.05 1.02 -27.34
C THR A 16 -26.69 1.33 -27.94
N ILE A 17 -26.64 1.83 -29.16
CA ILE A 17 -25.41 2.08 -29.92
C ILE A 17 -24.85 3.45 -29.57
N ASN A 18 -23.71 3.46 -28.93
CA ASN A 18 -22.97 4.65 -28.54
C ASN A 18 -21.44 4.41 -28.70
N LYS A 19 -20.66 5.42 -28.36
CA LYS A 19 -19.19 5.35 -28.45
C LYS A 19 -18.60 4.18 -27.63
N GLU A 20 -19.17 3.90 -26.46
CA GLU A 20 -18.72 2.80 -25.59
C GLU A 20 -19.05 1.44 -26.22
N TRP A 21 -20.20 1.30 -26.85
CA TRP A 21 -20.57 0.10 -27.60
C TRP A 21 -19.56 -0.14 -28.76
N LEU A 22 -19.26 0.89 -29.54
CA LEU A 22 -18.29 0.77 -30.64
C LEU A 22 -16.90 0.36 -30.13
N GLN A 23 -16.43 0.99 -29.04
CA GLN A 23 -15.16 0.61 -28.43
C GLN A 23 -15.17 -0.85 -27.97
N THR A 24 -16.27 -1.32 -27.40
CA THR A 24 -16.44 -2.72 -26.99
C THR A 24 -16.34 -3.68 -28.18
N GLN A 25 -16.94 -3.35 -29.34
CA GLN A 25 -16.85 -4.18 -30.55
C GLN A 25 -15.42 -4.23 -31.12
N ILE A 26 -14.69 -3.11 -31.07
CA ILE A 26 -13.29 -3.04 -31.46
C ILE A 26 -12.44 -3.92 -30.54
N ASP A 27 -12.65 -3.82 -29.24
CA ASP A 27 -11.94 -4.61 -28.23
C ASP A 27 -12.20 -6.11 -28.41
N PHE A 28 -13.45 -6.51 -28.70
CA PHE A 28 -13.80 -7.91 -29.02
C PHE A 28 -13.15 -8.41 -30.31
N TYR A 29 -12.95 -7.56 -31.29
CA TYR A 29 -12.30 -7.96 -32.54
C TYR A 29 -10.81 -8.28 -32.32
N TYR A 30 -10.11 -7.46 -31.56
CA TYR A 30 -8.68 -7.65 -31.27
C TYR A 30 -8.40 -8.68 -30.18
N ASN A 31 -9.34 -8.84 -29.25
CA ASN A 31 -9.28 -9.77 -28.13
C ASN A 31 -10.57 -10.59 -28.07
N PRO A 32 -10.86 -11.46 -29.07
CA PRO A 32 -12.07 -12.26 -29.05
C PRO A 32 -12.07 -13.12 -27.78
N PRO A 33 -13.22 -13.24 -27.10
CA PRO A 33 -13.35 -14.17 -26.01
C PRO A 33 -13.03 -15.57 -26.52
N THR A 34 -12.04 -16.24 -25.91
CA THR A 34 -11.68 -17.62 -26.26
C THR A 34 -12.88 -18.52 -26.01
N GLU A 35 -13.31 -19.26 -26.99
CA GLU A 35 -14.58 -20.02 -27.06
C GLU A 35 -14.80 -21.09 -25.97
N ASN A 36 -13.89 -21.27 -25.01
CA ASN A 36 -13.97 -22.29 -23.96
C ASN A 36 -13.78 -21.80 -22.52
N ASN A 37 -13.84 -20.50 -22.25
CA ASN A 37 -13.81 -19.97 -20.89
C ASN A 37 -14.90 -18.92 -20.72
N GLU A 38 -16.15 -19.35 -20.56
CA GLU A 38 -17.18 -18.47 -20.06
C GLU A 38 -16.74 -17.95 -18.69
N ALA A 39 -16.53 -16.62 -18.62
CA ALA A 39 -16.09 -15.99 -17.39
C ALA A 39 -17.17 -16.22 -16.30
N PRO A 40 -16.79 -16.68 -15.09
CA PRO A 40 -17.77 -16.99 -14.06
C PRO A 40 -18.60 -15.77 -13.65
N GLU A 41 -19.91 -15.95 -13.47
CA GLU A 41 -20.78 -14.89 -12.93
C GLU A 41 -20.69 -14.77 -11.39
N GLU A 42 -20.24 -15.83 -10.70
CA GLU A 42 -20.04 -15.84 -9.25
C GLU A 42 -18.78 -15.04 -8.88
N LEU A 43 -18.91 -14.04 -8.01
CA LEU A 43 -17.84 -13.12 -7.69
C LEU A 43 -16.55 -13.80 -7.19
N ILE A 44 -16.67 -14.81 -6.32
CA ILE A 44 -15.49 -15.49 -5.75
C ILE A 44 -14.75 -16.31 -6.81
N LYS A 45 -15.49 -17.05 -7.65
CA LYS A 45 -14.89 -17.77 -8.79
C LYS A 45 -14.30 -16.79 -9.80
N TYR A 46 -14.96 -15.66 -9.99
CA TYR A 46 -14.45 -14.60 -10.88
C TYR A 46 -13.11 -14.01 -10.39
N VAL A 47 -12.89 -13.92 -9.09
CA VAL A 47 -11.58 -13.47 -8.57
C VAL A 47 -10.46 -14.43 -8.99
N ASP A 48 -10.71 -15.75 -9.03
CA ASP A 48 -9.72 -16.71 -9.53
C ASP A 48 -9.49 -16.57 -11.03
N PHE A 49 -10.56 -16.42 -11.79
CA PHE A 49 -10.49 -16.11 -13.22
C PHE A 49 -9.69 -14.84 -13.47
N TYR A 50 -9.94 -13.76 -12.71
CA TYR A 50 -9.22 -12.50 -12.81
C TYR A 50 -7.72 -12.66 -12.51
N ILE A 51 -7.36 -13.45 -11.51
CA ILE A 51 -5.96 -13.72 -11.15
C ILE A 51 -5.25 -14.41 -12.32
N GLU A 52 -5.86 -15.43 -12.90
CA GLU A 52 -5.28 -16.19 -14.01
C GLU A 52 -5.18 -15.33 -15.27
N TYR A 53 -6.23 -14.58 -15.61
CA TYR A 53 -6.27 -13.66 -16.74
C TYR A 53 -5.15 -12.62 -16.69
N ARG A 54 -4.87 -12.08 -15.48
CA ARG A 54 -3.88 -11.00 -15.25
C ARG A 54 -2.54 -11.50 -14.70
N LYS A 55 -2.25 -12.80 -14.75
CA LYS A 55 -1.06 -13.38 -14.08
C LYS A 55 0.27 -12.78 -14.55
N ASN A 56 0.38 -12.50 -15.84
CA ASN A 56 1.61 -11.97 -16.45
C ASN A 56 1.84 -10.48 -16.13
N GLU A 57 0.80 -9.74 -15.74
CA GLU A 57 0.84 -8.31 -15.45
C GLU A 57 0.84 -8.02 -13.94
N THR A 58 0.53 -9.03 -13.13
CA THR A 58 0.27 -8.83 -11.70
C THR A 58 1.48 -9.18 -10.85
N THR A 59 1.96 -8.21 -10.07
CA THR A 59 3.07 -8.44 -9.15
C THR A 59 2.67 -9.35 -7.97
N LYS A 60 3.61 -10.10 -7.40
CA LYS A 60 3.40 -10.93 -6.19
C LYS A 60 2.76 -10.14 -5.03
N SER A 61 3.12 -8.87 -4.86
CA SER A 61 2.54 -7.98 -3.85
C SER A 61 1.07 -7.67 -4.11
N THR A 62 0.68 -7.51 -5.38
CA THR A 62 -0.71 -7.26 -5.79
C THR A 62 -1.54 -8.53 -5.61
N LEU A 63 -1.01 -9.70 -6.00
CA LEU A 63 -1.68 -10.99 -5.77
C LEU A 63 -2.01 -11.22 -4.29
N LYS A 64 -1.07 -10.95 -3.37
CA LYS A 64 -1.34 -11.05 -1.92
C LYS A 64 -2.53 -10.18 -1.48
N LYS A 65 -2.68 -8.97 -2.04
CA LYS A 65 -3.81 -8.09 -1.73
C LYS A 65 -5.14 -8.64 -2.27
N ILE A 66 -5.12 -9.19 -3.48
CA ILE A 66 -6.29 -9.84 -4.09
C ILE A 66 -6.73 -11.03 -3.23
N TYR A 67 -5.80 -11.90 -2.82
CA TYR A 67 -6.10 -13.03 -1.94
C TYR A 67 -6.70 -12.60 -0.58
N VAL A 68 -6.21 -11.52 0.01
CA VAL A 68 -6.80 -10.98 1.26
C VAL A 68 -8.25 -10.55 1.03
N VAL A 69 -8.55 -9.90 -0.09
CA VAL A 69 -9.93 -9.51 -0.43
C VAL A 69 -10.79 -10.72 -0.73
N LYS A 70 -10.27 -11.71 -1.47
CA LYS A 70 -10.96 -12.98 -1.74
C LYS A 70 -11.35 -13.68 -0.44
N GLN A 71 -10.43 -13.82 0.51
CA GLN A 71 -10.71 -14.44 1.80
C GLN A 71 -11.75 -13.65 2.62
N LEU A 72 -11.79 -12.33 2.50
CA LEU A 72 -12.84 -11.52 3.11
C LEU A 72 -14.21 -11.77 2.46
N LEU A 73 -14.26 -11.88 1.12
CA LEU A 73 -15.49 -12.21 0.39
C LEU A 73 -16.01 -13.61 0.74
N ILE A 74 -15.14 -14.61 0.85
CA ILE A 74 -15.52 -15.96 1.26
C ILE A 74 -16.19 -15.94 2.64
N ARG A 75 -15.61 -15.25 3.62
CA ARG A 75 -16.22 -15.13 4.96
C ARG A 75 -17.55 -14.38 4.92
N PHE A 76 -17.64 -13.32 4.12
CA PHE A 76 -18.87 -12.55 3.96
C PHE A 76 -19.98 -13.40 3.30
N GLU A 77 -19.66 -14.14 2.25
CA GLU A 77 -20.59 -15.06 1.57
C GLU A 77 -21.09 -16.15 2.53
N ALA A 78 -20.19 -16.78 3.28
CA ALA A 78 -20.51 -17.78 4.29
C ALA A 78 -21.48 -17.22 5.37
N SER A 79 -21.24 -15.97 5.82
CA SER A 79 -22.12 -15.33 6.81
C SER A 79 -23.53 -15.07 6.33
N ARG A 80 -23.73 -14.94 5.02
CA ARG A 80 -25.02 -14.74 4.37
C ARG A 80 -25.71 -16.05 3.95
N LYS A 81 -24.96 -17.15 3.90
CA LYS A 81 -25.41 -18.44 3.33
C LYS A 81 -26.00 -18.30 1.90
N GLN A 82 -25.46 -17.36 1.12
CA GLN A 82 -25.93 -17.03 -0.21
C GLN A 82 -24.76 -16.63 -1.11
N THR A 83 -24.67 -17.27 -2.30
CA THR A 83 -23.66 -16.98 -3.31
C THR A 83 -23.77 -15.54 -3.80
N ILE A 84 -22.61 -14.89 -3.96
CA ILE A 84 -22.51 -13.52 -4.45
C ILE A 84 -22.30 -13.54 -5.96
N PHE A 85 -23.26 -13.00 -6.71
CA PHE A 85 -23.13 -12.82 -8.16
C PHE A 85 -22.68 -11.40 -8.51
N ILE A 86 -21.92 -11.26 -9.59
CA ILE A 86 -21.41 -9.97 -10.08
C ILE A 86 -22.57 -9.01 -10.41
N LYS A 87 -23.64 -9.51 -10.99
CA LYS A 87 -24.85 -8.72 -11.31
C LYS A 87 -25.56 -8.13 -10.08
N ASP A 88 -25.32 -8.69 -8.89
CA ASP A 88 -25.97 -8.27 -7.64
C ASP A 88 -25.14 -7.23 -6.85
N ILE A 89 -24.02 -6.78 -7.41
CA ILE A 89 -23.16 -5.77 -6.77
C ILE A 89 -23.79 -4.38 -6.93
N ASN A 90 -24.71 -4.05 -6.04
CA ASN A 90 -25.50 -2.83 -5.99
C ASN A 90 -25.35 -2.10 -4.66
N ASP A 91 -26.16 -1.07 -4.40
CA ASP A 91 -26.11 -0.29 -3.16
C ASP A 91 -26.48 -1.12 -1.93
N ILE A 92 -27.42 -2.05 -2.05
CA ILE A 92 -27.81 -2.98 -0.97
C ILE A 92 -26.64 -3.89 -0.62
N PHE A 93 -25.97 -4.47 -1.63
CA PHE A 93 -24.76 -5.26 -1.43
C PHE A 93 -23.69 -4.45 -0.69
N LYS A 94 -23.39 -3.22 -1.15
CA LYS A 94 -22.42 -2.34 -0.54
C LYS A 94 -22.71 -2.12 0.94
N ASN A 95 -23.96 -1.80 1.28
CA ASN A 95 -24.35 -1.52 2.66
C ASN A 95 -24.24 -2.78 3.55
N ASN A 96 -24.66 -3.94 3.06
CA ASN A 96 -24.53 -5.21 3.75
C ASN A 96 -23.06 -5.59 3.98
N PHE A 97 -22.20 -5.41 2.96
CA PHE A 97 -20.76 -5.66 3.06
C PHE A 97 -20.10 -4.73 4.09
N VAL A 98 -20.42 -3.44 4.06
CA VAL A 98 -19.91 -2.47 5.02
C VAL A 98 -20.33 -2.83 6.45
N ASN A 99 -21.60 -3.18 6.66
CA ASN A 99 -22.12 -3.55 7.97
C ASN A 99 -21.47 -4.83 8.51
N TYR A 100 -21.30 -5.85 7.67
CA TYR A 100 -20.56 -7.06 8.02
C TYR A 100 -19.12 -6.72 8.44
N CYS A 101 -18.40 -5.96 7.62
CA CYS A 101 -17.02 -5.61 7.92
C CYS A 101 -16.89 -4.77 9.20
N LYS A 102 -17.85 -3.88 9.50
CA LYS A 102 -17.88 -3.12 10.76
C LYS A 102 -18.11 -4.03 11.96
N LYS A 103 -19.03 -4.99 11.84
CA LYS A 103 -19.26 -6.00 12.89
C LYS A 103 -18.02 -6.82 13.17
N GLU A 104 -17.25 -7.15 12.13
CA GLU A 104 -15.96 -7.83 12.21
C GLU A 104 -14.79 -6.89 12.59
N LEU A 105 -15.08 -5.69 13.07
CA LEU A 105 -14.12 -4.68 13.53
C LEU A 105 -13.06 -4.25 12.50
N TYR A 106 -13.36 -4.33 11.20
CA TYR A 106 -12.48 -3.81 10.16
C TYR A 106 -12.45 -2.28 10.14
N ALA A 107 -11.27 -1.69 10.08
CA ALA A 107 -11.13 -0.25 9.92
C ALA A 107 -11.71 0.23 8.56
N LEU A 108 -12.38 1.41 8.55
CA LEU A 108 -13.04 1.97 7.37
C LEU A 108 -12.11 2.04 6.13
N GLY A 109 -10.83 2.38 6.33
CA GLY A 109 -9.86 2.39 5.22
C GLY A 109 -9.54 1.00 4.67
N THR A 110 -9.75 -0.07 5.43
CA THR A 110 -9.61 -1.46 4.94
C THR A 110 -10.86 -1.84 4.16
N ILE A 111 -12.04 -1.51 4.67
CA ILE A 111 -13.33 -1.75 3.99
C ILE A 111 -13.34 -1.03 2.64
N GLN A 112 -12.98 0.23 2.60
CA GLN A 112 -12.93 1.02 1.38
C GLN A 112 -11.96 0.42 0.34
N ARG A 113 -10.77 -0.03 0.75
CA ARG A 113 -9.82 -0.68 -0.18
C ARG A 113 -10.32 -2.02 -0.69
N ALA A 114 -10.95 -2.83 0.16
CA ALA A 114 -11.56 -4.09 -0.27
C ALA A 114 -12.68 -3.83 -1.28
N PHE A 115 -13.53 -2.83 -1.05
CA PHE A 115 -14.60 -2.47 -1.98
C PHE A 115 -14.09 -1.93 -3.32
N VAL A 116 -12.98 -1.19 -3.32
CA VAL A 116 -12.30 -0.78 -4.57
C VAL A 116 -11.85 -2.00 -5.39
N TRP A 117 -11.34 -3.04 -4.74
CA TRP A 117 -11.00 -4.29 -5.42
C TRP A 117 -12.24 -5.00 -5.97
N ILE A 118 -13.34 -5.09 -5.21
CA ILE A 118 -14.61 -5.65 -5.70
C ILE A 118 -15.07 -4.92 -6.96
N LYS A 119 -15.06 -3.59 -6.95
CA LYS A 119 -15.37 -2.80 -8.16
C LYS A 119 -14.41 -3.08 -9.32
N THR A 120 -13.14 -3.28 -9.05
CA THR A 120 -12.13 -3.62 -10.07
C THR A 120 -12.46 -4.95 -10.73
N PHE A 121 -12.83 -5.97 -9.96
CA PHE A 121 -13.25 -7.26 -10.50
C PHE A 121 -14.53 -7.14 -11.35
N CYS A 122 -15.54 -6.41 -10.85
CA CYS A 122 -16.78 -6.20 -11.60
C CYS A 122 -16.58 -5.38 -12.89
N LYS A 123 -15.69 -4.37 -12.87
CA LYS A 123 -15.35 -3.61 -14.08
C LYS A 123 -14.64 -4.48 -15.12
N HIS A 124 -13.74 -5.33 -14.68
CA HIS A 124 -13.10 -6.30 -15.57
C HIS A 124 -14.10 -7.34 -16.07
N ALA A 125 -15.04 -7.76 -15.22
CA ALA A 125 -16.14 -8.65 -15.62
C ALA A 125 -17.01 -8.04 -16.73
N LYS A 126 -17.37 -6.75 -16.58
CA LYS A 126 -18.07 -5.99 -17.62
C LYS A 126 -17.27 -5.94 -18.93
N PHE A 127 -15.96 -5.73 -18.84
CA PHE A 127 -15.04 -5.69 -20.00
C PHE A 127 -15.03 -7.03 -20.77
N VAL A 128 -15.05 -8.16 -20.07
CA VAL A 128 -15.08 -9.51 -20.71
C VAL A 128 -16.50 -10.01 -20.99
N GLY A 129 -17.53 -9.15 -20.91
CA GLY A 129 -18.91 -9.47 -21.30
C GLY A 129 -19.83 -10.02 -20.22
N VAL A 130 -19.38 -10.14 -18.95
CA VAL A 130 -20.22 -10.57 -17.84
C VAL A 130 -21.17 -9.43 -17.43
N LYS A 131 -22.45 -9.76 -17.26
CA LYS A 131 -23.48 -8.78 -16.87
C LYS A 131 -23.21 -8.21 -15.48
N THR A 132 -23.20 -6.88 -15.37
CA THR A 132 -23.03 -6.14 -14.12
C THR A 132 -24.26 -5.33 -13.77
N HIS A 133 -24.38 -4.91 -12.49
CA HIS A 133 -25.46 -4.04 -12.06
C HIS A 133 -25.26 -2.59 -12.58
N HIS A 134 -26.32 -1.91 -12.99
CA HIS A 134 -26.27 -0.52 -13.51
C HIS A 134 -25.74 0.49 -12.50
N GLN A 135 -25.91 0.25 -11.19
CA GLN A 135 -25.40 1.13 -10.12
C GLN A 135 -23.88 1.03 -9.92
N LEU A 136 -23.19 0.02 -10.51
CA LEU A 136 -21.79 -0.30 -10.20
C LEU A 136 -20.85 0.91 -10.23
N ASP A 137 -20.98 1.77 -11.23
CA ASP A 137 -20.08 2.91 -11.41
C ASP A 137 -20.27 3.97 -10.33
N GLY A 138 -21.48 4.21 -9.87
CA GLY A 138 -21.84 5.14 -8.81
C GLY A 138 -21.49 4.67 -7.39
N LEU A 139 -21.26 3.37 -7.19
CA LEU A 139 -20.99 2.83 -5.85
C LEU A 139 -19.67 3.36 -5.29
N ASN A 140 -19.72 3.96 -4.12
CA ASN A 140 -18.54 4.48 -3.43
C ASN A 140 -18.65 4.30 -1.92
N ILE A 141 -17.49 4.07 -1.27
CA ILE A 141 -17.34 4.17 0.19
C ILE A 141 -16.43 5.37 0.45
N LYS A 142 -16.92 6.34 1.23
CA LYS A 142 -16.12 7.53 1.59
C LYS A 142 -14.80 7.11 2.23
N ARG A 143 -13.73 7.79 1.85
CA ARG A 143 -12.44 7.61 2.52
C ARG A 143 -12.56 8.10 3.96
N PRO A 144 -11.90 7.43 4.92
CA PRO A 144 -11.79 7.98 6.26
C PRO A 144 -11.09 9.34 6.20
N GLU A 145 -11.43 10.21 7.11
CA GLU A 145 -10.74 11.49 7.27
C GLU A 145 -9.23 11.30 7.42
N LYS A 146 -8.48 12.27 6.90
CA LYS A 146 -7.03 12.25 7.03
C LYS A 146 -6.66 12.46 8.49
N THR A 147 -6.13 11.44 9.13
CA THR A 147 -5.50 11.59 10.45
C THR A 147 -4.12 12.24 10.29
N GLU A 148 -3.78 13.09 11.22
CA GLU A 148 -2.41 13.62 11.33
C GLU A 148 -1.39 12.49 11.29
N LYS A 149 -0.32 12.72 10.55
CA LYS A 149 0.74 11.72 10.44
C LYS A 149 1.85 12.08 11.40
N ILE A 150 2.18 11.15 12.29
CA ILE A 150 3.30 11.33 13.21
C ILE A 150 4.62 11.42 12.42
N TYR A 151 5.51 12.25 12.94
CA TYR A 151 6.89 12.40 12.48
C TYR A 151 7.82 12.65 13.69
N LEU A 152 9.10 12.50 13.52
CA LEU A 152 10.12 12.85 14.50
C LEU A 152 10.60 14.28 14.22
N THR A 153 10.53 15.14 15.21
CA THR A 153 11.07 16.52 15.14
C THR A 153 12.61 16.50 15.20
N PHE A 154 13.26 17.62 14.93
CA PHE A 154 14.71 17.73 15.14
C PHE A 154 15.11 17.47 16.59
N GLU A 155 14.29 17.87 17.56
CA GLU A 155 14.51 17.57 18.99
C GLU A 155 14.45 16.06 19.26
N ASP A 156 13.46 15.36 18.67
CA ASP A 156 13.38 13.90 18.78
C ASP A 156 14.62 13.23 18.17
N LEU A 157 15.10 13.73 17.01
CA LEU A 157 16.29 13.21 16.36
C LEU A 157 17.55 13.44 17.21
N THR A 158 17.66 14.61 17.84
CA THR A 158 18.77 14.90 18.77
C THR A 158 18.76 13.96 19.97
N LYS A 159 17.58 13.67 20.55
CA LYS A 159 17.46 12.65 21.62
C LYS A 159 17.91 11.28 21.17
N ILE A 160 17.51 10.86 19.93
CA ILE A 160 17.92 9.58 19.37
C ILE A 160 19.45 9.54 19.14
N GLU A 161 20.05 10.59 18.62
CA GLU A 161 21.48 10.70 18.40
C GLU A 161 22.28 10.55 19.71
N ASN A 162 21.78 11.17 20.78
CA ASN A 162 22.43 11.24 22.10
C ASN A 162 22.23 9.98 22.97
N ILE A 163 21.53 8.93 22.51
CA ILE A 163 21.44 7.69 23.28
C ILE A 163 22.85 7.14 23.52
N SER A 164 23.19 6.90 24.78
CA SER A 164 24.47 6.37 25.17
C SER A 164 24.73 4.99 24.58
N LYS A 165 25.96 4.76 24.12
CA LYS A 165 26.34 3.51 23.45
C LYS A 165 26.12 2.25 24.33
N ASN A 166 26.30 2.37 25.63
CA ASN A 166 26.08 1.30 26.60
C ASN A 166 24.61 0.85 26.74
N GLN A 167 23.68 1.69 26.29
CA GLN A 167 22.24 1.36 26.26
C GLN A 167 21.81 0.66 24.97
N LEU A 168 22.70 0.54 24.00
CA LEU A 168 22.41 0.01 22.69
C LEU A 168 23.15 -1.32 22.46
N THR A 169 22.43 -2.32 22.04
CA THR A 169 23.04 -3.50 21.41
C THR A 169 23.46 -3.14 19.99
N ASP A 170 24.37 -3.92 19.37
CA ASP A 170 24.78 -3.71 17.98
C ASP A 170 23.60 -3.63 16.99
N SER A 171 22.57 -4.43 17.23
CA SER A 171 21.36 -4.44 16.41
C SER A 171 20.54 -3.17 16.57
N LEU A 172 20.43 -2.62 17.79
CA LEU A 172 19.74 -1.36 18.06
C LEU A 172 20.55 -0.18 17.53
N GLU A 173 21.87 -0.18 17.66
CA GLU A 173 22.74 0.82 17.07
C GLU A 173 22.65 0.84 15.55
N ASN A 174 22.61 -0.34 14.93
CA ASN A 174 22.40 -0.46 13.49
C ASN A 174 21.04 0.10 13.05
N ALA A 175 19.98 -0.19 13.80
CA ALA A 175 18.65 0.34 13.51
C ALA A 175 18.52 1.85 13.77
N LYS A 176 19.20 2.37 14.80
CA LYS A 176 19.33 3.80 15.10
C LYS A 176 19.95 4.54 13.91
N ASP A 177 21.07 4.06 13.43
CA ASP A 177 21.78 4.68 12.32
C ASP A 177 20.91 4.67 11.03
N TRP A 178 20.20 3.56 10.74
CA TRP A 178 19.23 3.52 9.65
C TRP A 178 18.06 4.49 9.84
N LEU A 179 17.58 4.67 11.06
CA LEU A 179 16.49 5.61 11.36
C LEU A 179 16.93 7.05 11.05
N ILE A 180 18.13 7.44 11.51
CA ILE A 180 18.70 8.76 11.22
C ILE A 180 18.88 8.93 9.70
N ILE A 181 19.50 7.97 9.00
CA ILE A 181 19.68 7.99 7.54
C ILE A 181 18.31 8.18 6.85
N SER A 182 17.28 7.47 7.29
CA SER A 182 15.94 7.58 6.69
C SER A 182 15.30 8.95 6.91
N CYS A 183 15.55 9.59 8.07
CA CYS A 183 15.02 10.91 8.42
C CYS A 183 15.73 12.04 7.66
N TYR A 184 16.99 11.86 7.27
CA TYR A 184 17.77 12.84 6.52
C TYR A 184 17.87 12.56 5.00
N SER A 185 17.39 11.41 4.53
CA SER A 185 17.33 11.08 3.09
C SER A 185 15.90 11.05 2.53
N GLY A 186 14.91 10.88 3.37
CA GLY A 186 13.49 10.79 2.97
C GLY A 186 13.12 9.55 2.15
N GLN A 187 13.98 8.54 2.06
CA GLN A 187 13.76 7.38 1.20
C GLN A 187 12.91 6.30 1.86
N ARG A 188 12.37 5.37 1.05
CA ARG A 188 11.59 4.23 1.53
C ARG A 188 12.52 3.16 2.08
N ILE A 189 12.04 2.35 3.05
CA ILE A 189 12.82 1.23 3.59
C ILE A 189 13.30 0.27 2.51
N SER A 190 12.49 -0.01 1.48
CA SER A 190 12.89 -0.84 0.34
C SER A 190 14.06 -0.27 -0.47
N ASP A 191 14.33 1.02 -0.33
CA ASP A 191 15.38 1.72 -1.05
C ASP A 191 16.60 1.94 -0.13
N PHE A 192 16.45 2.58 1.03
CA PHE A 192 17.59 2.88 1.89
C PHE A 192 18.28 1.64 2.47
N MET A 193 17.55 0.52 2.70
CA MET A 193 18.16 -0.76 3.10
C MET A 193 19.07 -1.40 2.03
N ARG A 194 19.15 -0.80 0.85
CA ARG A 194 20.02 -1.23 -0.24
C ARG A 194 21.13 -0.23 -0.55
N PHE A 195 21.25 0.82 0.26
CA PHE A 195 22.32 1.77 0.07
C PHE A 195 23.67 1.12 0.31
N SER A 196 24.61 1.44 -0.56
CA SER A 196 25.99 0.95 -0.51
C SER A 196 26.99 2.07 -0.85
N LYS A 197 28.24 1.85 -0.50
CA LYS A 197 29.31 2.83 -0.72
C LYS A 197 29.51 3.10 -2.22
N GLU A 198 29.32 2.11 -3.06
CA GLU A 198 29.50 2.18 -4.51
C GLU A 198 28.50 3.12 -5.19
N GLN A 199 27.41 3.44 -4.51
CA GLN A 199 26.38 4.36 -4.98
C GLN A 199 26.71 5.83 -4.65
N ILE A 200 27.79 6.09 -3.94
CA ILE A 200 28.22 7.44 -3.56
C ILE A 200 29.18 7.96 -4.61
N ARG A 201 28.87 9.11 -5.20
CA ARG A 201 29.79 9.87 -6.04
C ARG A 201 30.04 11.26 -5.46
N VAL A 202 31.14 11.88 -5.83
CA VAL A 202 31.48 13.24 -5.44
C VAL A 202 31.35 14.14 -6.66
N GLU A 203 30.65 15.26 -6.50
CA GLU A 203 30.47 16.29 -7.52
C GLU A 203 30.50 17.65 -6.83
N ASP A 204 31.35 18.56 -7.28
CA ASP A 204 31.55 19.91 -6.71
C ASP A 204 31.73 19.89 -5.20
N GLY A 205 32.54 18.96 -4.69
CA GLY A 205 32.84 18.79 -3.26
C GLY A 205 31.67 18.22 -2.43
N LYS A 206 30.52 17.90 -3.05
CA LYS A 206 29.35 17.32 -2.38
C LYS A 206 29.29 15.83 -2.64
N GLN A 207 28.95 15.07 -1.61
CA GLN A 207 28.67 13.63 -1.75
C GLN A 207 27.21 13.42 -2.12
N LEU A 208 26.99 12.75 -3.23
CA LEU A 208 25.68 12.44 -3.80
C LEU A 208 25.48 10.93 -3.79
N LEU A 209 24.29 10.50 -3.41
CA LEU A 209 23.86 9.09 -3.43
C LEU A 209 22.97 8.85 -4.65
N GLU A 210 23.37 7.94 -5.53
CA GLU A 210 22.63 7.58 -6.74
C GLU A 210 22.07 6.17 -6.65
N PHE A 211 20.78 6.02 -6.89
CA PHE A 211 20.12 4.73 -6.83
C PHE A 211 18.82 4.71 -7.64
N THR A 212 18.37 3.51 -8.01
CA THR A 212 17.07 3.30 -8.65
C THR A 212 16.04 2.86 -7.61
N GLN A 213 14.92 3.58 -7.52
CA GLN A 213 13.82 3.25 -6.61
C GLN A 213 13.19 1.90 -6.97
N LYS A 214 13.12 0.97 -6.02
CA LYS A 214 12.55 -0.36 -6.22
C LYS A 214 11.08 -0.34 -6.65
N LYS A 215 10.30 0.61 -6.12
CA LYS A 215 8.85 0.65 -6.37
C LYS A 215 8.47 1.26 -7.73
N THR A 216 9.24 2.21 -8.21
CA THR A 216 8.88 3.04 -9.38
C THR A 216 9.84 2.92 -10.54
N GLY A 217 11.00 2.28 -10.34
CA GLY A 217 12.07 2.22 -11.33
C GLY A 217 12.76 3.56 -11.63
N LYS A 218 12.41 4.63 -10.87
CA LYS A 218 12.95 5.97 -11.11
C LYS A 218 14.37 6.09 -10.55
N ASN A 219 15.30 6.61 -11.36
CA ASN A 219 16.65 6.98 -10.90
C ASN A 219 16.57 8.23 -10.03
N MET A 220 17.31 8.22 -8.94
CA MET A 220 17.34 9.26 -7.93
C MET A 220 18.78 9.62 -7.63
N THR A 221 19.05 10.93 -7.52
CA THR A 221 20.30 11.50 -6.98
C THR A 221 19.92 12.33 -5.76
N VAL A 222 20.51 12.01 -4.61
CA VAL A 222 20.18 12.65 -3.33
C VAL A 222 21.49 13.12 -2.68
N PRO A 223 21.62 14.40 -2.33
CA PRO A 223 22.79 14.86 -1.57
C PRO A 223 22.78 14.23 -0.18
N LEU A 224 23.96 13.79 0.27
CA LEU A 224 24.12 13.24 1.62
C LEU A 224 24.22 14.36 2.64
N HIS A 225 23.28 14.37 3.58
CA HIS A 225 23.30 15.32 4.71
C HIS A 225 24.48 15.03 5.65
N SER A 226 25.01 16.04 6.34
CA SER A 226 26.14 15.92 7.28
C SER A 226 25.95 14.80 8.30
N LYS A 227 24.74 14.65 8.85
CA LYS A 227 24.39 13.55 9.77
C LYS A 227 24.55 12.15 9.18
N VAL A 228 24.30 11.99 7.90
CA VAL A 228 24.54 10.72 7.20
C VAL A 228 26.05 10.48 7.02
N LEU A 229 26.78 11.54 6.69
CA LEU A 229 28.24 11.48 6.56
C LEU A 229 28.93 11.12 7.88
N GLU A 230 28.46 11.67 9.02
CA GLU A 230 28.92 11.32 10.37
C GLU A 230 28.76 9.81 10.64
N ILE A 231 27.59 9.24 10.28
CA ILE A 231 27.35 7.80 10.42
C ILE A 231 28.29 6.98 9.53
N LEU A 232 28.48 7.40 8.28
CA LEU A 232 29.41 6.72 7.38
C LEU A 232 30.83 6.77 7.90
N LYS A 233 31.29 7.93 8.40
CA LYS A 233 32.61 8.08 9.02
C LYS A 233 32.77 7.13 10.21
N LYS A 234 31.81 7.08 11.12
CA LYS A 234 31.76 6.15 12.28
C LYS A 234 31.88 4.68 11.85
N ARG A 235 31.33 4.35 10.66
CA ARG A 235 31.27 2.99 10.10
C ARG A 235 32.34 2.70 9.03
N ASN A 236 33.44 3.43 9.02
CA ASN A 236 34.52 3.28 8.05
C ASN A 236 34.04 3.38 6.58
N GLY A 237 33.14 4.32 6.30
CA GLY A 237 32.58 4.58 4.98
C GLY A 237 31.48 3.61 4.55
N LYS A 238 31.02 2.72 5.43
CA LYS A 238 29.99 1.73 5.12
C LYS A 238 28.62 2.16 5.68
N PHE A 239 27.55 1.85 4.94
CA PHE A 239 26.20 1.90 5.49
C PHE A 239 25.97 0.81 6.54
N PRO A 240 24.98 0.99 7.46
CA PRO A 240 24.62 -0.06 8.39
C PRO A 240 24.20 -1.34 7.65
N TYR A 241 24.36 -2.50 8.27
CA TYR A 241 23.95 -3.76 7.64
C TYR A 241 22.44 -3.87 7.50
N LYS A 242 22.04 -4.57 6.43
CA LYS A 242 20.63 -4.77 6.10
C LYS A 242 19.93 -5.67 7.12
N ILE A 243 18.73 -5.28 7.54
CA ILE A 243 17.81 -6.05 8.38
C ILE A 243 16.43 -6.17 7.73
N SER A 244 15.60 -7.12 8.19
CA SER A 244 14.24 -7.25 7.67
C SER A 244 13.36 -6.07 8.09
N ASP A 245 12.34 -5.78 7.28
CA ASP A 245 11.36 -4.72 7.56
C ASP A 245 10.71 -4.90 8.95
N GLN A 246 10.43 -6.13 9.35
CA GLN A 246 9.85 -6.44 10.65
C GLN A 246 10.82 -6.08 11.78
N LYS A 247 12.04 -6.62 11.75
CA LYS A 247 13.07 -6.31 12.76
C LYS A 247 13.35 -4.82 12.83
N TYR A 248 13.41 -4.14 11.68
CA TYR A 248 13.60 -2.69 11.66
C TYR A 248 12.47 -1.97 12.40
N ASN A 249 11.20 -2.31 12.12
CA ASN A 249 10.06 -1.69 12.80
C ASN A 249 10.08 -1.93 14.32
N ASP A 250 10.48 -3.11 14.77
CA ASP A 250 10.56 -3.43 16.19
C ASP A 250 11.71 -2.67 16.87
N PHE A 251 12.88 -2.63 16.24
CA PHE A 251 14.07 -1.97 16.78
C PHE A 251 13.93 -0.45 16.83
N ILE A 252 13.35 0.20 15.80
CA ILE A 252 13.19 1.67 15.84
C ILE A 252 12.19 2.12 16.90
N LYS A 253 11.19 1.30 17.25
CA LYS A 253 10.32 1.57 18.41
C LYS A 253 11.13 1.53 19.71
N LYS A 254 11.98 0.52 19.87
CA LYS A 254 12.83 0.39 21.03
C LYS A 254 13.87 1.52 21.13
N VAL A 255 14.45 1.92 20.01
CA VAL A 255 15.35 3.09 19.93
C VAL A 255 14.62 4.37 20.35
N CYS A 256 13.40 4.61 19.86
CA CYS A 256 12.60 5.77 20.24
C CYS A 256 12.13 5.72 21.70
N GLU A 257 11.92 4.51 22.27
CA GLU A 257 11.63 4.32 23.68
C GLU A 257 12.84 4.69 24.55
N LEU A 258 14.03 4.23 24.19
CA LEU A 258 15.30 4.59 24.85
C LEU A 258 15.61 6.08 24.77
N ALA A 259 15.19 6.74 23.68
CA ALA A 259 15.28 8.20 23.53
C ALA A 259 14.17 8.96 24.28
N GLU A 260 13.36 8.29 25.07
CA GLU A 260 12.25 8.86 25.85
C GLU A 260 11.24 9.65 25.03
N ILE A 261 10.97 9.20 23.78
CA ILE A 261 9.96 9.80 22.91
C ILE A 261 8.56 9.31 23.35
N ASN A 262 8.10 9.83 24.47
CA ASN A 262 6.92 9.34 25.19
C ASN A 262 5.68 10.23 25.05
N GLN A 263 5.71 11.28 24.23
CA GLN A 263 4.59 12.23 24.11
C GLN A 263 3.28 11.48 23.77
N PRO A 264 2.18 11.77 24.48
CA PRO A 264 0.86 11.25 24.17
C PRO A 264 0.45 11.66 22.76
N THR A 265 0.20 10.69 21.89
CA THR A 265 -0.02 10.94 20.47
C THR A 265 -1.23 10.13 19.99
N LYS A 266 -2.17 10.79 19.29
CA LYS A 266 -3.31 10.12 18.66
C LYS A 266 -2.81 9.22 17.54
N GLY A 267 -3.25 7.96 17.55
CA GLY A 267 -2.84 7.01 16.53
C GLY A 267 -3.64 5.71 16.59
N SER A 268 -3.12 4.67 15.98
CA SER A 268 -3.76 3.36 16.07
C SER A 268 -2.73 2.24 16.02
N LYS A 269 -2.95 1.22 16.86
CA LYS A 269 -2.12 0.01 16.97
C LYS A 269 -2.93 -1.21 16.57
N MET A 270 -2.25 -2.23 16.06
CA MET A 270 -2.84 -3.56 15.92
C MET A 270 -2.95 -4.19 17.29
N LYS A 271 -4.15 -4.54 17.70
CA LYS A 271 -4.43 -5.29 18.93
C LYS A 271 -5.25 -6.52 18.61
N GLU A 272 -5.05 -7.57 19.35
CA GLU A 272 -5.89 -8.75 19.28
C GLU A 272 -7.32 -8.38 19.69
N THR A 273 -8.33 -8.93 19.01
CA THR A 273 -9.74 -8.62 19.29
C THR A 273 -10.20 -9.25 20.58
N GLU A 274 -9.79 -10.49 20.81
CA GLU A 274 -10.02 -11.27 22.02
C GLU A 274 -8.76 -12.11 22.27
N GLU A 275 -8.37 -12.28 23.51
CA GLU A 275 -7.14 -12.96 23.89
C GLU A 275 -7.11 -14.42 23.40
N GLY A 276 -6.06 -14.79 22.71
CA GLY A 276 -5.82 -16.16 22.20
C GLY A 276 -6.52 -16.51 20.89
N ILE A 277 -7.32 -15.64 20.29
CA ILE A 277 -8.00 -15.91 19.00
C ILE A 277 -7.07 -15.71 17.80
N GLY A 278 -5.98 -14.95 17.93
CA GLY A 278 -5.06 -14.64 16.83
C GLY A 278 -5.62 -13.67 15.78
N ILE A 279 -6.76 -13.03 16.04
CA ILE A 279 -7.37 -12.05 15.15
C ILE A 279 -7.01 -10.64 15.61
N TYR A 280 -6.22 -9.94 14.81
CA TYR A 280 -5.78 -8.59 15.11
C TYR A 280 -6.56 -7.54 14.33
N ARG A 281 -6.94 -6.46 15.00
CA ARG A 281 -7.61 -5.31 14.39
C ARG A 281 -6.97 -4.00 14.84
N LYS A 282 -7.12 -2.99 14.01
CA LYS A 282 -6.56 -1.66 14.24
C LYS A 282 -7.46 -0.91 15.24
N GLN A 283 -6.94 -0.63 16.44
CA GLN A 283 -7.62 0.15 17.45
C GLN A 283 -7.04 1.56 17.52
N SER A 284 -7.91 2.56 17.37
CA SER A 284 -7.57 3.98 17.52
C SER A 284 -7.53 4.36 19.00
N GLY A 285 -6.62 5.27 19.37
CA GLY A 285 -6.46 5.73 20.74
C GLY A 285 -5.30 6.70 20.87
N THR A 286 -4.97 7.08 22.11
CA THR A 286 -3.77 7.83 22.45
C THR A 286 -2.72 6.86 22.96
N TYR A 287 -1.54 6.90 22.36
CA TYR A 287 -0.41 6.02 22.66
C TYR A 287 0.85 6.86 22.85
N LYS A 288 1.88 6.30 23.46
CA LYS A 288 3.19 6.93 23.47
C LYS A 288 3.73 7.02 22.05
N LYS A 289 4.34 8.13 21.66
CA LYS A 289 4.78 8.39 20.27
C LYS A 289 5.68 7.28 19.73
N HIS A 290 6.63 6.75 20.53
CA HIS A 290 7.52 5.67 20.12
C HIS A 290 6.76 4.40 19.69
N GLU A 291 5.62 4.08 20.31
CA GLU A 291 4.83 2.90 19.99
C GLU A 291 4.19 2.97 18.58
N LEU A 292 3.99 4.17 18.07
CA LEU A 292 3.37 4.43 16.77
C LEU A 292 4.39 4.56 15.62
N VAL A 293 5.68 4.54 15.93
CA VAL A 293 6.77 4.66 14.95
C VAL A 293 6.76 3.44 14.03
N THR A 294 6.93 3.67 12.75
CA THR A 294 7.04 2.64 11.70
C THR A 294 8.08 3.07 10.67
N SER A 295 8.48 2.18 9.78
CA SER A 295 9.48 2.44 8.72
C SER A 295 9.17 3.65 7.83
N HIS A 296 7.93 4.11 7.77
CA HIS A 296 7.55 5.34 7.06
C HIS A 296 7.85 6.63 7.84
N ILE A 297 8.24 6.54 9.12
CA ILE A 297 8.49 7.71 9.97
C ILE A 297 9.59 8.58 9.38
N GLY A 298 10.71 7.99 8.93
CA GLY A 298 11.82 8.74 8.36
C GLY A 298 11.42 9.63 7.19
N ARG A 299 10.66 9.07 6.24
CA ARG A 299 10.16 9.85 5.09
C ARG A 299 9.20 10.98 5.49
N ARG A 300 8.38 10.77 6.52
CA ARG A 300 7.48 11.81 7.05
C ARG A 300 8.27 12.89 7.76
N SER A 301 9.23 12.51 8.61
CA SER A 301 10.12 13.44 9.31
C SER A 301 10.91 14.30 8.31
N PHE A 302 11.48 13.68 7.28
CA PHE A 302 12.16 14.41 6.22
C PHE A 302 11.23 15.44 5.56
N ALA A 303 10.05 14.99 5.10
CA ALA A 303 9.13 15.87 4.40
C ALA A 303 8.61 17.02 5.27
N THR A 304 8.43 16.80 6.57
CA THR A 304 7.92 17.84 7.49
C THR A 304 9.04 18.77 7.97
N ASN A 305 10.18 18.22 8.38
CA ASN A 305 11.27 19.02 8.95
C ASN A 305 11.99 19.90 7.90
N PHE A 306 12.00 19.46 6.64
CA PHE A 306 12.62 20.21 5.54
C PHE A 306 11.60 20.90 4.64
N TYR A 307 10.31 20.95 5.05
CA TYR A 307 9.29 21.67 4.30
C TYR A 307 9.65 23.17 4.21
N GLY A 308 9.65 23.71 3.01
CA GLY A 308 9.99 25.13 2.74
C GLY A 308 11.49 25.45 2.71
N THR A 309 12.38 24.52 3.12
CA THR A 309 13.84 24.72 3.04
C THR A 309 14.47 24.04 1.83
N ILE A 310 13.82 23.01 1.31
CA ILE A 310 14.23 22.33 0.06
C ILE A 310 13.25 22.74 -1.04
N PRO A 311 13.75 23.20 -2.21
CA PRO A 311 12.88 23.53 -3.35
C PRO A 311 11.99 22.34 -3.71
N THR A 312 10.69 22.61 -3.83
CA THR A 312 9.72 21.64 -4.39
C THR A 312 9.75 21.82 -5.90
N THR A 313 10.23 20.81 -6.62
CA THR A 313 10.12 20.72 -8.09
C THR A 313 8.74 20.29 -8.51
#